data_9ddbca4dd726dbb02737855463d14fd6
#
_entry.id   9ddbca4dd726dbb02737855463d14fd6
#
_cell.length_a   1.000
_cell.length_b   1.000
_cell.length_c   1.000
_cell.angle_alpha   90.00
_cell.angle_beta   90.00
_cell.angle_gamma   90.00
#
_symmetry.space_group_name_H-M   'P 1'
#
loop_
_entity.id
_entity.type
_entity.pdbx_description
1 polymer ?
#
loop_
_entity_poly.entity_id
_entity_poly.type
_entity_poly.pdbx_seq_one_letter_code
_entity_poly.pdbx_strand_id
1 'polypeptide(L)'
;MFANSRLIYGTMGLGGGWNSDKLTPKAVEEAALAFEAALEIGIDYFDFADIYQNGKSESVFGEVLKANPEFKNIIKIQTKAGIILANKDGIGQFDFSAKHIINAAIDSLSRLNVSSIDSLLLHRPDPLMEASELKEAFKYLFENGLIKKMGVSNMNQYQIQYIEKATGFKVKSNQLQISLSKLDWLDGTIGVNNDNGYRSTFTPGLLEYMMLH
;
A
#
# COMPACT_ATOMS: atom_id res chain seq x y z
N MET A 1 3.91 -14.85 22.96
CA MET A 1 3.73 -15.45 21.62
C MET A 1 2.49 -14.78 21.06
N PHE A 2 2.65 -13.72 20.25
CA PHE A 2 1.54 -13.01 19.66
C PHE A 2 0.91 -13.91 18.59
N ALA A 3 -0.37 -14.21 18.74
CA ALA A 3 -1.14 -14.87 17.70
C ALA A 3 -1.09 -13.96 16.45
N ASN A 4 -0.91 -14.52 15.26
CA ASN A 4 -0.95 -13.76 14.01
C ASN A 4 -2.25 -12.95 13.96
N SER A 5 -2.17 -11.67 14.22
CA SER A 5 -3.33 -10.77 14.14
C SER A 5 -3.83 -10.76 12.69
N ARG A 6 -5.15 -10.83 12.52
CA ARG A 6 -5.80 -10.59 11.22
C ARG A 6 -5.97 -9.09 10.94
N LEU A 7 -5.62 -8.24 11.91
CA LEU A 7 -5.69 -6.79 11.80
C LEU A 7 -4.36 -6.23 11.31
N ILE A 8 -4.45 -5.19 10.49
CA ILE A 8 -3.33 -4.39 10.00
C ILE A 8 -3.59 -2.96 10.46
N TYR A 9 -2.58 -2.31 11.05
CA TYR A 9 -2.72 -0.92 11.48
C TYR A 9 -2.50 0.04 10.30
N GLY A 10 -3.53 0.80 9.93
CA GLY A 10 -3.45 1.83 8.91
C GLY A 10 -2.85 3.12 9.47
N THR A 11 -1.79 3.62 8.85
CA THR A 11 -1.00 4.75 9.35
C THR A 11 -1.36 6.09 8.72
N MET A 12 -2.34 6.13 7.82
CA MET A 12 -2.82 7.39 7.23
C MET A 12 -3.32 8.34 8.33
N GLY A 13 -2.70 9.51 8.42
CA GLY A 13 -2.98 10.50 9.46
C GLY A 13 -1.84 10.67 10.48
N LEU A 14 -0.92 9.71 10.61
CA LEU A 14 0.29 9.88 11.41
C LEU A 14 1.28 10.86 10.72
N GLY A 15 2.04 11.60 11.52
CA GLY A 15 3.02 12.57 11.01
C GLY A 15 2.45 13.94 10.70
N GLY A 16 1.18 14.20 11.02
CA GLY A 16 0.54 15.52 10.91
C GLY A 16 -0.30 15.71 9.64
N GLY A 17 -0.46 16.97 9.21
CA GLY A 17 -1.33 17.32 8.07
C GLY A 17 -0.74 17.01 6.69
N TRP A 18 -1.58 17.10 5.66
CA TRP A 18 -1.20 17.00 4.24
C TRP A 18 -0.54 18.31 3.74
N ASN A 19 0.64 18.57 4.23
CA ASN A 19 1.43 19.78 3.94
C ASN A 19 2.92 19.42 3.95
N SER A 20 3.77 20.40 3.62
CA SER A 20 5.24 20.24 3.62
C SER A 20 5.91 20.65 4.93
N ASP A 21 5.14 20.81 6.01
CA ASP A 21 5.71 21.14 7.32
C ASP A 21 6.60 20.00 7.81
N LYS A 22 7.63 20.37 8.56
CA LYS A 22 8.52 19.39 9.18
C LYS A 22 7.79 18.58 10.26
N LEU A 23 8.25 17.36 10.50
CA LEU A 23 7.81 16.57 11.64
C LEU A 23 8.10 17.30 12.94
N THR A 24 7.12 17.28 13.85
CA THR A 24 7.26 17.83 15.19
C THR A 24 7.59 16.72 16.19
N PRO A 25 8.27 16.99 17.29
CA PRO A 25 8.49 16.02 18.37
C PRO A 25 7.17 15.38 18.85
N LYS A 26 6.11 16.19 18.95
CA LYS A 26 4.77 15.70 19.33
C LYS A 26 4.22 14.67 18.33
N ALA A 27 4.40 14.90 17.03
CA ALA A 27 3.95 13.93 16.02
C ALA A 27 4.71 12.59 16.13
N VAL A 28 6.00 12.62 16.49
CA VAL A 28 6.80 11.41 16.73
C VAL A 28 6.31 10.67 17.98
N GLU A 29 6.02 11.41 19.06
CA GLU A 29 5.47 10.83 20.31
C GLU A 29 4.08 10.19 20.06
N GLU A 30 3.19 10.88 19.37
CA GLU A 30 1.87 10.34 19.00
C GLU A 30 1.98 9.06 18.14
N ALA A 31 2.92 9.03 17.20
CA ALA A 31 3.17 7.85 16.39
C ALA A 31 3.75 6.69 17.23
N ALA A 32 4.67 6.98 18.16
CA ALA A 32 5.23 5.97 19.05
C ALA A 32 4.15 5.33 19.94
N LEU A 33 3.31 6.15 20.56
CA LEU A 33 2.18 5.66 21.38
C LEU A 33 1.20 4.79 20.56
N ALA A 34 0.85 5.22 19.34
CA ALA A 34 -0.01 4.44 18.47
C ALA A 34 0.60 3.09 18.06
N PHE A 35 1.92 3.08 17.81
CA PHE A 35 2.67 1.89 17.48
C PHE A 35 2.73 0.91 18.66
N GLU A 36 3.09 1.38 19.85
CA GLU A 36 3.14 0.57 21.07
C GLU A 36 1.78 -0.03 21.39
N ALA A 37 0.70 0.77 21.35
CA ALA A 37 -0.66 0.29 21.58
C ALA A 37 -1.08 -0.80 20.56
N ALA A 38 -0.69 -0.68 19.30
CA ALA A 38 -0.94 -1.71 18.30
C ALA A 38 -0.20 -3.02 18.62
N LEU A 39 1.07 -2.94 19.01
CA LEU A 39 1.86 -4.10 19.41
C LEU A 39 1.32 -4.79 20.69
N GLU A 40 0.88 -4.02 21.68
CA GLU A 40 0.30 -4.54 22.92
C GLU A 40 -0.91 -5.46 22.67
N ILE A 41 -1.72 -5.12 21.66
CA ILE A 41 -2.89 -5.95 21.28
C ILE A 41 -2.58 -6.98 20.19
N GLY A 42 -1.30 -7.15 19.84
CA GLY A 42 -0.82 -8.17 18.89
C GLY A 42 -0.91 -7.79 17.42
N ILE A 43 -1.08 -6.50 17.09
CA ILE A 43 -0.98 -6.01 15.70
C ILE A 43 0.49 -5.74 15.40
N ASP A 44 1.08 -6.58 14.55
CA ASP A 44 2.49 -6.51 14.12
C ASP A 44 2.66 -6.08 12.66
N TYR A 45 1.57 -5.76 11.95
CA TYR A 45 1.56 -5.38 10.55
C TYR A 45 1.02 -3.96 10.36
N PHE A 46 1.83 -3.11 9.68
CA PHE A 46 1.56 -1.69 9.50
C PHE A 46 1.44 -1.35 8.03
N ASP A 47 0.39 -0.59 7.67
CA ASP A 47 0.03 -0.21 6.30
C ASP A 47 0.29 1.27 6.05
N PHE A 48 1.21 1.56 5.16
CA PHE A 48 1.62 2.88 4.71
C PHE A 48 1.26 3.16 3.25
N ALA A 49 1.60 4.34 2.78
CA ALA A 49 1.78 4.69 1.38
C ALA A 49 2.80 5.83 1.28
N ASP A 50 3.54 5.86 0.19
CA ASP A 50 4.54 6.88 -0.12
C ASP A 50 3.96 8.30 -0.08
N ILE A 51 2.67 8.46 -0.43
CA ILE A 51 1.96 9.74 -0.46
C ILE A 51 1.33 10.13 0.88
N TYR A 52 1.18 9.25 1.88
CA TYR A 52 0.45 9.57 3.11
C TYR A 52 1.12 10.74 3.85
N GLN A 53 0.33 11.83 4.04
CA GLN A 53 0.82 13.11 4.59
C GLN A 53 2.10 13.61 3.88
N ASN A 54 2.18 13.43 2.53
CA ASN A 54 3.37 13.77 1.73
C ASN A 54 4.65 13.05 2.22
N GLY A 55 4.54 11.75 2.54
CA GLY A 55 5.64 10.90 3.02
C GLY A 55 5.90 11.00 4.53
N LYS A 56 5.21 11.90 5.25
CA LYS A 56 5.44 12.06 6.69
C LYS A 56 4.97 10.88 7.52
N SER A 57 3.96 10.14 7.05
CA SER A 57 3.51 8.92 7.73
C SER A 57 4.63 7.88 7.81
N GLU A 58 5.37 7.66 6.73
CA GLU A 58 6.54 6.79 6.73
C GLU A 58 7.70 7.40 7.53
N SER A 59 7.95 8.70 7.37
CA SER A 59 9.07 9.38 8.03
C SER A 59 8.93 9.38 9.55
N VAL A 60 7.74 9.64 10.10
CA VAL A 60 7.50 9.65 11.55
C VAL A 60 7.69 8.26 12.14
N PHE A 61 7.27 7.22 11.39
CA PHE A 61 7.47 5.84 11.80
C PHE A 61 8.96 5.46 11.75
N GLY A 62 9.70 5.94 10.76
CA GLY A 62 11.15 5.79 10.68
C GLY A 62 11.89 6.38 11.88
N GLU A 63 11.43 7.52 12.41
CA GLU A 63 11.98 8.09 13.65
C GLU A 63 11.70 7.20 14.87
N VAL A 64 10.49 6.61 14.96
CA VAL A 64 10.16 5.61 16.01
C VAL A 64 11.08 4.40 15.92
N LEU A 65 11.33 3.87 14.71
CA LEU A 65 12.22 2.71 14.50
C LEU A 65 13.71 3.02 14.71
N LYS A 66 14.12 4.28 14.57
CA LYS A 66 15.49 4.69 14.94
C LYS A 66 15.70 4.67 16.44
N ALA A 67 14.68 5.14 17.19
CA ALA A 67 14.71 5.14 18.64
C ALA A 67 14.59 3.73 19.25
N ASN A 68 13.91 2.80 18.54
CA ASN A 68 13.60 1.45 19.00
C ASN A 68 13.95 0.42 17.90
N PRO A 69 15.25 0.19 17.63
CA PRO A 69 15.67 -0.65 16.49
C PRO A 69 15.25 -2.12 16.62
N GLU A 70 14.98 -2.62 17.81
CA GLU A 70 14.49 -3.97 18.08
C GLU A 70 13.12 -4.24 17.45
N PHE A 71 12.29 -3.22 17.29
CA PHE A 71 10.98 -3.35 16.68
C PHE A 71 11.05 -3.79 15.21
N LYS A 72 12.13 -3.48 14.50
CA LYS A 72 12.33 -3.91 13.10
C LYS A 72 12.29 -5.42 12.91
N ASN A 73 12.55 -6.19 13.96
CA ASN A 73 12.58 -7.66 13.92
C ASN A 73 11.21 -8.30 14.17
N ILE A 74 10.24 -7.55 14.69
CA ILE A 74 8.95 -8.07 15.10
C ILE A 74 7.79 -7.55 14.26
N ILE A 75 8.02 -6.52 13.46
CA ILE A 75 6.98 -5.89 12.63
C ILE A 75 7.05 -6.33 11.17
N LYS A 76 5.94 -6.15 10.49
CA LYS A 76 5.80 -6.26 9.05
C LYS A 76 5.34 -4.93 8.48
N ILE A 77 5.87 -4.56 7.34
CA ILE A 77 5.60 -3.28 6.69
C ILE A 77 5.03 -3.51 5.30
N GLN A 78 3.86 -2.92 5.07
CA GLN A 78 3.29 -2.75 3.76
C GLN A 78 3.31 -1.27 3.41
N THR A 79 3.73 -0.94 2.20
CA THR A 79 3.57 0.41 1.66
C THR A 79 3.09 0.36 0.21
N LYS A 80 2.78 1.51 -0.36
CA LYS A 80 2.17 1.61 -1.69
C LYS A 80 2.86 2.69 -2.50
N ALA A 81 2.92 2.48 -3.82
CA ALA A 81 3.49 3.43 -4.78
C ALA A 81 2.62 3.52 -6.04
N GLY A 82 2.89 4.51 -6.88
CA GLY A 82 2.24 4.67 -8.18
C GLY A 82 1.22 5.80 -8.24
N ILE A 83 1.12 6.65 -7.22
CA ILE A 83 0.34 7.89 -7.25
C ILE A 83 1.29 9.07 -7.13
N ILE A 84 1.17 10.03 -8.03
CA ILE A 84 1.79 11.35 -7.92
C ILE A 84 0.71 12.35 -7.54
N LEU A 85 0.86 12.98 -6.38
CA LEU A 85 -0.10 13.97 -5.89
C LEU A 85 -0.03 15.26 -6.72
N ALA A 86 -1.19 15.88 -6.94
CA ALA A 86 -1.23 17.22 -7.51
C ALA A 86 -0.45 18.22 -6.63
N ASN A 87 0.28 19.10 -7.27
CA ASN A 87 0.98 20.20 -6.63
C ASN A 87 0.85 21.46 -7.49
N LYS A 88 1.51 22.55 -7.08
CA LYS A 88 1.47 23.84 -7.82
C LYS A 88 2.01 23.77 -9.26
N ASP A 89 2.83 22.77 -9.56
CA ASP A 89 3.54 22.62 -10.84
C ASP A 89 2.90 21.56 -11.74
N GLY A 90 1.93 20.76 -11.23
CA GLY A 90 1.30 19.68 -11.99
C GLY A 90 0.03 19.10 -11.39
N ILE A 91 -0.72 18.41 -12.24
CA ILE A 91 -1.93 17.66 -11.85
C ILE A 91 -1.54 16.32 -11.21
N GLY A 92 -2.43 15.78 -10.37
CA GLY A 92 -2.29 14.43 -9.86
C GLY A 92 -2.41 13.40 -10.98
N GLN A 93 -1.59 12.35 -10.91
CA GLN A 93 -1.57 11.30 -11.93
C GLN A 93 -1.16 9.96 -11.33
N PHE A 94 -1.41 8.88 -12.08
CA PHE A 94 -0.82 7.56 -11.82
C PHE A 94 0.45 7.41 -12.66
N ASP A 95 1.45 6.73 -12.12
CA ASP A 95 2.69 6.45 -12.82
C ASP A 95 3.24 5.08 -12.39
N PHE A 96 3.16 4.11 -13.30
CA PHE A 96 3.70 2.77 -13.11
C PHE A 96 4.97 2.52 -13.94
N SER A 97 5.67 3.59 -14.34
CA SER A 97 6.99 3.46 -14.95
C SER A 97 7.97 2.76 -14.00
N ALA A 98 8.90 2.00 -14.53
CA ALA A 98 9.93 1.32 -13.77
C ALA A 98 10.70 2.30 -12.86
N LYS A 99 11.08 3.43 -13.43
CA LYS A 99 11.78 4.49 -12.71
C LYS A 99 10.99 5.01 -11.50
N HIS A 100 9.69 5.29 -11.69
CA HIS A 100 8.87 5.83 -10.59
C HIS A 100 8.69 4.80 -9.47
N ILE A 101 8.31 3.56 -9.81
CA ILE A 101 8.07 2.50 -8.81
C ILE A 101 9.35 2.15 -8.04
N ILE A 102 10.50 2.05 -8.71
CA ILE A 102 11.78 1.78 -8.05
C ILE A 102 12.15 2.93 -7.10
N ASN A 103 12.09 4.17 -7.56
CA ASN A 103 12.44 5.32 -6.74
C ASN A 103 11.49 5.47 -5.54
N ALA A 104 10.18 5.33 -5.75
CA ALA A 104 9.19 5.37 -4.66
C ALA A 104 9.48 4.31 -3.57
N ALA A 105 9.82 3.09 -3.98
CA ALA A 105 10.19 2.03 -3.04
C ALA A 105 11.49 2.36 -2.27
N ILE A 106 12.53 2.85 -2.95
CA ILE A 106 13.80 3.26 -2.32
C ILE A 106 13.57 4.42 -1.33
N ASP A 107 12.78 5.41 -1.72
CA ASP A 107 12.45 6.55 -0.88
C ASP A 107 11.63 6.11 0.36
N SER A 108 10.70 5.16 0.19
CA SER A 108 9.95 4.57 1.29
C SER A 108 10.86 3.82 2.27
N LEU A 109 11.79 3.00 1.77
CA LEU A 109 12.80 2.32 2.60
C LEU A 109 13.62 3.32 3.43
N SER A 110 14.03 4.43 2.79
CA SER A 110 14.78 5.50 3.45
C SER A 110 13.94 6.19 4.53
N ARG A 111 12.69 6.60 4.22
CA ARG A 111 11.79 7.24 5.18
C ARG A 111 11.46 6.33 6.36
N LEU A 112 11.17 5.07 6.11
CA LEU A 112 10.87 4.05 7.13
C LEU A 112 12.10 3.58 7.90
N ASN A 113 13.32 3.92 7.44
CA ASN A 113 14.59 3.47 8.03
C ASN A 113 14.68 1.94 8.14
N VAL A 114 14.32 1.22 7.07
CA VAL A 114 14.41 -0.24 6.96
C VAL A 114 15.13 -0.65 5.69
N SER A 115 15.65 -1.87 5.66
CA SER A 115 16.36 -2.42 4.49
C SER A 115 15.44 -3.17 3.52
N SER A 116 14.23 -3.55 3.93
CA SER A 116 13.29 -4.30 3.11
C SER A 116 11.85 -4.00 3.52
N ILE A 117 10.94 -3.99 2.55
CA ILE A 117 9.48 -3.87 2.70
C ILE A 117 8.87 -5.27 2.54
N ASP A 118 7.97 -5.68 3.46
CA ASP A 118 7.33 -6.99 3.38
C ASP A 118 6.35 -7.08 2.21
N SER A 119 5.62 -6.00 1.90
CA SER A 119 4.71 -5.94 0.76
C SER A 119 4.69 -4.55 0.14
N LEU A 120 5.01 -4.44 -1.15
CA LEU A 120 4.82 -3.22 -1.93
C LEU A 120 3.56 -3.37 -2.79
N LEU A 121 2.60 -2.45 -2.63
CA LEU A 121 1.37 -2.43 -3.38
C LEU A 121 1.39 -1.37 -4.49
N LEU A 122 0.86 -1.72 -5.66
CA LEU A 122 0.44 -0.73 -6.64
C LEU A 122 -0.84 -0.05 -6.11
N HIS A 123 -0.78 1.25 -5.82
CA HIS A 123 -1.74 1.94 -4.97
C HIS A 123 -3.13 2.08 -5.59
N ARG A 124 -3.21 2.27 -6.92
CA ARG A 124 -4.45 2.28 -7.72
C ARG A 124 -4.15 1.79 -9.12
N PRO A 125 -5.15 1.29 -9.87
CA PRO A 125 -4.91 0.92 -11.26
C PRO A 125 -4.47 2.13 -12.08
N ASP A 126 -3.41 1.95 -12.86
CA ASP A 126 -3.02 2.89 -13.91
C ASP A 126 -3.50 2.35 -15.25
N PRO A 127 -4.49 2.99 -15.90
CA PRO A 127 -5.01 2.53 -17.20
C PRO A 127 -3.99 2.58 -18.33
N LEU A 128 -2.92 3.36 -18.17
CA LEU A 128 -1.85 3.54 -19.16
C LEU A 128 -0.59 2.75 -18.81
N MET A 129 -0.65 1.85 -17.82
CA MET A 129 0.51 1.07 -17.40
C MET A 129 1.10 0.23 -18.53
N GLU A 130 2.42 0.29 -18.65
CA GLU A 130 3.20 -0.60 -19.51
C GLU A 130 3.70 -1.79 -18.68
N ALA A 131 3.24 -2.98 -19.03
CA ALA A 131 3.57 -4.17 -18.25
C ALA A 131 5.06 -4.54 -18.24
N SER A 132 5.80 -4.15 -19.27
CA SER A 132 7.26 -4.27 -19.34
C SER A 132 7.96 -3.43 -18.28
N GLU A 133 7.50 -2.22 -18.04
CA GLU A 133 8.00 -1.31 -17.01
C GLU A 133 7.76 -1.90 -15.60
N LEU A 134 6.55 -2.39 -15.34
CA LEU A 134 6.24 -3.08 -14.07
C LEU A 134 7.12 -4.32 -13.87
N LYS A 135 7.32 -5.11 -14.92
CA LYS A 135 8.20 -6.28 -14.86
C LYS A 135 9.62 -5.90 -14.48
N GLU A 136 10.17 -4.87 -15.12
CA GLU A 136 11.50 -4.33 -14.82
C GLU A 136 11.60 -3.86 -13.37
N ALA A 137 10.61 -3.05 -12.92
CA ALA A 137 10.58 -2.53 -11.56
C ALA A 137 10.58 -3.65 -10.52
N PHE A 138 9.63 -4.57 -10.60
CA PHE A 138 9.52 -5.63 -9.61
C PHE A 138 10.69 -6.62 -9.67
N LYS A 139 11.22 -6.91 -10.87
CA LYS A 139 12.44 -7.70 -11.01
C LYS A 139 13.59 -7.07 -10.24
N TYR A 140 13.85 -5.78 -10.47
CA TYR A 140 14.90 -5.04 -9.77
C TYR A 140 14.70 -5.09 -8.25
N LEU A 141 13.49 -4.80 -7.76
CA LEU A 141 13.18 -4.74 -6.33
C LEU A 141 13.34 -6.11 -5.65
N PHE A 142 12.93 -7.20 -6.30
CA PHE A 142 13.10 -8.57 -5.76
C PHE A 142 14.55 -9.03 -5.80
N GLU A 143 15.27 -8.82 -6.89
CA GLU A 143 16.67 -9.24 -7.05
C GLU A 143 17.61 -8.53 -6.08
N ASN A 144 17.29 -7.29 -5.69
CA ASN A 144 18.03 -6.54 -4.69
C ASN A 144 17.50 -6.73 -3.25
N GLY A 145 16.51 -7.60 -3.03
CA GLY A 145 15.97 -7.88 -1.70
C GLY A 145 15.24 -6.70 -1.04
N LEU A 146 14.83 -5.70 -1.83
CA LEU A 146 14.18 -4.48 -1.33
C LEU A 146 12.72 -4.70 -0.95
N ILE A 147 12.07 -5.68 -1.56
CA ILE A 147 10.72 -6.10 -1.24
C ILE A 147 10.62 -7.63 -1.14
N LYS A 148 9.64 -8.12 -0.36
CA LYS A 148 9.38 -9.58 -0.22
C LYS A 148 8.15 -10.03 -1.00
N LYS A 149 7.16 -9.15 -1.20
CA LYS A 149 5.90 -9.47 -1.88
C LYS A 149 5.43 -8.30 -2.73
N MET A 150 4.78 -8.62 -3.85
CA MET A 150 4.00 -7.69 -4.65
C MET A 150 2.53 -7.81 -4.30
N GLY A 151 1.85 -6.68 -4.14
CA GLY A 151 0.41 -6.59 -3.99
C GLY A 151 -0.17 -5.49 -4.86
N VAL A 152 -1.48 -5.33 -4.79
CA VAL A 152 -2.22 -4.27 -5.48
C VAL A 152 -3.25 -3.66 -4.55
N SER A 153 -3.84 -2.54 -4.95
CA SER A 153 -4.96 -1.92 -4.25
C SER A 153 -5.99 -1.44 -5.26
N ASN A 154 -7.27 -1.66 -4.94
CA ASN A 154 -8.40 -1.25 -5.76
C ASN A 154 -8.41 -1.81 -7.20
N MET A 155 -7.90 -3.01 -7.41
CA MET A 155 -7.87 -3.66 -8.71
C MET A 155 -8.91 -4.79 -8.80
N ASN A 156 -9.48 -4.95 -9.99
CA ASN A 156 -10.36 -6.08 -10.29
C ASN A 156 -9.55 -7.31 -10.73
N GLN A 157 -10.20 -8.47 -10.83
CA GLN A 157 -9.55 -9.74 -11.17
C GLN A 157 -8.86 -9.72 -12.54
N TYR A 158 -9.38 -9.00 -13.52
CA TYR A 158 -8.77 -8.95 -14.85
C TYR A 158 -7.49 -8.10 -14.86
N GLN A 159 -7.46 -7.03 -14.08
CA GLN A 159 -6.25 -6.21 -13.89
C GLN A 159 -5.17 -7.03 -13.17
N ILE A 160 -5.55 -7.80 -12.15
CA ILE A 160 -4.63 -8.69 -11.44
C ILE A 160 -4.07 -9.75 -12.40
N GLN A 161 -4.93 -10.45 -13.13
CA GLN A 161 -4.51 -11.47 -14.10
C GLN A 161 -3.60 -10.90 -15.19
N TYR A 162 -3.90 -9.70 -15.68
CA TYR A 162 -3.07 -9.01 -16.66
C TYR A 162 -1.68 -8.75 -16.11
N ILE A 163 -1.57 -8.15 -14.92
CA ILE A 163 -0.28 -7.86 -14.26
C ILE A 163 0.50 -9.15 -14.03
N GLU A 164 -0.11 -10.19 -13.44
CA GLU A 164 0.55 -11.45 -13.19
C GLU A 164 1.09 -12.11 -14.46
N LYS A 165 0.25 -12.17 -15.51
CA LYS A 165 0.62 -12.79 -16.78
C LYS A 165 1.75 -12.02 -17.49
N ALA A 166 1.69 -10.70 -17.46
CA ALA A 166 2.63 -9.85 -18.18
C ALA A 166 3.97 -9.70 -17.44
N THR A 167 3.95 -9.63 -16.12
CA THR A 167 5.18 -9.49 -15.30
C THR A 167 5.82 -10.84 -14.96
N GLY A 168 5.03 -11.90 -14.83
CA GLY A 168 5.46 -13.20 -14.32
C GLY A 168 5.50 -13.28 -12.79
N PHE A 169 5.16 -12.23 -12.08
CA PHE A 169 5.12 -12.18 -10.61
C PHE A 169 3.69 -12.40 -10.11
N LYS A 170 3.57 -13.03 -8.93
CA LYS A 170 2.28 -13.26 -8.29
C LYS A 170 1.88 -12.11 -7.40
N VAL A 171 0.66 -11.62 -7.56
CA VAL A 171 0.01 -10.68 -6.65
C VAL A 171 -0.40 -11.43 -5.39
N LYS A 172 0.09 -11.00 -4.21
CA LYS A 172 -0.12 -11.69 -2.93
C LYS A 172 -1.23 -11.05 -2.08
N SER A 173 -1.66 -9.86 -2.43
CA SER A 173 -2.73 -9.15 -1.73
C SER A 173 -3.39 -8.12 -2.64
N ASN A 174 -4.69 -7.89 -2.42
CA ASN A 174 -5.44 -6.79 -3.03
C ASN A 174 -6.15 -6.03 -1.90
N GLN A 175 -5.72 -4.81 -1.64
CA GLN A 175 -6.33 -3.96 -0.61
C GLN A 175 -7.54 -3.23 -1.17
N LEU A 176 -8.71 -3.49 -0.60
CA LEU A 176 -9.98 -2.93 -1.02
C LEU A 176 -10.63 -2.13 0.11
N GLN A 177 -11.28 -1.02 -0.25
CA GLN A 177 -12.10 -0.29 0.70
C GLN A 177 -13.36 -1.09 0.98
N ILE A 178 -13.67 -1.28 2.27
CA ILE A 178 -14.93 -1.86 2.73
C ILE A 178 -15.40 -1.13 4.00
N SER A 179 -16.70 -0.85 4.05
CA SER A 179 -17.39 -0.37 5.25
C SER A 179 -18.88 -0.70 5.11
N LEU A 180 -19.67 -0.44 6.15
CA LEU A 180 -21.13 -0.63 6.09
C LEU A 180 -21.80 0.23 5.00
N SER A 181 -21.16 1.33 4.58
CA SER A 181 -21.64 2.24 3.52
C SER A 181 -20.86 2.11 2.20
N LYS A 182 -19.90 1.18 2.09
CA LYS A 182 -19.03 1.03 0.92
C LYS A 182 -18.79 -0.46 0.65
N LEU A 183 -19.59 -1.03 -0.23
CA LEU A 183 -19.60 -2.47 -0.54
C LEU A 183 -19.44 -2.73 -2.05
N ASP A 184 -18.92 -1.78 -2.81
CA ASP A 184 -18.92 -1.77 -4.28
C ASP A 184 -18.45 -3.08 -4.92
N TRP A 185 -17.41 -3.70 -4.37
CA TRP A 185 -16.86 -4.93 -4.91
C TRP A 185 -17.66 -6.19 -4.52
N LEU A 186 -18.47 -6.12 -3.46
CA LEU A 186 -19.45 -7.16 -3.10
C LEU A 186 -20.74 -6.99 -3.92
N ASP A 187 -21.24 -5.76 -4.06
CA ASP A 187 -22.47 -5.44 -4.76
C ASP A 187 -22.37 -5.74 -6.25
N GLY A 188 -21.19 -5.64 -6.84
CA GLY A 188 -20.91 -6.01 -8.22
C GLY A 188 -21.34 -7.44 -8.58
N THR A 189 -21.45 -8.34 -7.60
CA THR A 189 -21.90 -9.72 -7.77
C THR A 189 -23.43 -9.84 -7.83
N ILE A 190 -24.16 -8.89 -7.25
CA ILE A 190 -25.63 -8.95 -7.05
C ILE A 190 -26.37 -8.04 -8.03
N GLY A 191 -25.69 -7.04 -8.60
CA GLY A 191 -26.27 -5.97 -9.41
C GLY A 191 -26.73 -6.33 -10.82
N VAL A 192 -27.04 -7.61 -11.11
CA VAL A 192 -27.46 -8.06 -12.44
C VAL A 192 -28.85 -7.54 -12.79
N ASN A 193 -28.97 -6.90 -13.97
CA ASN A 193 -30.24 -6.36 -14.51
C ASN A 193 -30.91 -5.25 -13.68
N ASN A 194 -30.13 -4.44 -12.95
CA ASN A 194 -30.62 -3.23 -12.33
C ASN A 194 -29.72 -2.03 -12.60
N ASP A 195 -30.26 -0.82 -12.46
CA ASP A 195 -29.55 0.44 -12.76
C ASP A 195 -28.31 0.66 -11.86
N ASN A 196 -28.24 0.02 -10.69
CA ASN A 196 -27.11 0.11 -9.80
C ASN A 196 -25.89 -0.70 -10.31
N GLY A 197 -26.10 -1.73 -11.13
CA GLY A 197 -25.03 -2.51 -11.74
C GLY A 197 -24.10 -1.68 -12.64
N TYR A 198 -24.60 -0.62 -13.27
CA TYR A 198 -23.81 0.30 -14.09
C TYR A 198 -22.93 1.26 -13.29
N ARG A 199 -23.14 1.35 -11.98
CA ARG A 199 -22.35 2.20 -11.06
C ARG A 199 -21.31 1.41 -10.28
N SER A 200 -21.21 0.10 -10.50
CA SER A 200 -20.23 -0.73 -9.82
C SER A 200 -18.82 -0.42 -10.31
N THR A 201 -17.92 -0.09 -9.40
CA THR A 201 -16.50 0.14 -9.67
C THR A 201 -15.78 -1.16 -10.01
N PHE A 202 -16.33 -2.30 -9.60
CA PHE A 202 -15.71 -3.62 -9.76
C PHE A 202 -16.60 -4.54 -10.60
N THR A 203 -15.95 -5.33 -11.45
CA THR A 203 -16.61 -6.39 -12.21
C THR A 203 -17.03 -7.53 -11.28
N PRO A 204 -18.20 -8.16 -11.51
CA PRO A 204 -18.61 -9.36 -10.78
C PRO A 204 -17.54 -10.45 -10.79
N GLY A 205 -17.41 -11.19 -9.69
CA GLY A 205 -16.48 -12.32 -9.58
C GLY A 205 -15.13 -12.01 -8.93
N LEU A 206 -14.91 -10.78 -8.45
CA LEU A 206 -13.66 -10.43 -7.75
C LEU A 206 -13.51 -11.20 -6.43
N LEU A 207 -14.59 -11.35 -5.66
CA LEU A 207 -14.57 -12.08 -4.40
C LEU A 207 -14.22 -13.56 -4.63
N GLU A 208 -14.89 -14.20 -5.56
CA GLU A 208 -14.66 -15.60 -5.92
C GLU A 208 -13.24 -15.80 -6.46
N TYR A 209 -12.75 -14.88 -7.27
CA TYR A 209 -11.37 -14.90 -7.73
C TYR A 209 -10.37 -14.86 -6.57
N MET A 210 -10.55 -13.95 -5.61
CA MET A 210 -9.66 -13.84 -4.44
C MET A 210 -9.75 -15.05 -3.50
N MET A 211 -10.87 -15.76 -3.48
CA MET A 211 -11.02 -17.00 -2.69
C MET A 211 -10.32 -18.21 -3.33
N LEU A 212 -10.08 -18.18 -4.63
CA LEU A 212 -9.48 -19.29 -5.40
C LEU A 212 -7.97 -19.14 -5.58
N HIS A 213 -7.41 -17.95 -5.35
CA HIS A 213 -6.01 -17.60 -5.60
C HIS A 213 -5.32 -17.02 -4.38
#